data_03b38998552db48fb3cfaccc421a8860
#
_entry.id   03b38998552db48fb3cfaccc421a8860
#
_cell.length_a   1.000
_cell.length_b   1.000
_cell.length_c   1.000
_cell.angle_alpha   90.00
_cell.angle_beta   90.00
_cell.angle_gamma   90.00
#
_symmetry.space_group_name_H-M   'P 1'
#
loop_
_entity.id
_entity.type
_entity.pdbx_description
1 polymer ?
#
loop_
_entity_poly.entity_id
_entity_poly.type
_entity_poly.pdbx_seq_one_letter_code
_entity_poly.pdbx_strand_id
1 'polypeptide(L)'
;MSYKILLTSFLTLSALSHATYASQNIKDLAVQKTVASPTAQYAKTKYPIVLAHGLFGFGSVVGVDYFYQIAPDLARNGANVWETRVSTMNSSEVRGEQALSQVEEILALTGKTKVNLIGHSHGGQTVRYVSGVAPDKVASVTTIASGNKGAKLADILEGVLVGGILELPARAVFDSLVSPVITFASGLDPKVFPYDAKAALQALSTKGSLAFNQRFPNGVPTTNCGEGAYQVSGTYYYSFMGNSPFNTILDPSDSGMLASSLPAGDNDSDGVVNRCSARFGKVIRDNHRWNHLDEVNQLLGIRGIFSADPVQVYREHANRLKLQGL
;
A
#
# COMPACT_ATOMS: atom_id res chain seq x y z
N MET A 1 9.55 51.72 -28.49
CA MET A 1 10.69 50.98 -27.91
C MET A 1 10.30 50.62 -26.48
N SER A 2 10.42 49.38 -26.04
CA SER A 2 10.18 48.84 -24.67
C SER A 2 8.84 48.19 -24.40
N TYR A 3 8.57 47.07 -25.10
CA TYR A 3 7.59 46.07 -24.64
C TYR A 3 8.12 44.62 -24.75
N LYS A 4 9.38 44.42 -25.18
CA LYS A 4 9.97 43.08 -25.38
C LYS A 4 10.82 42.57 -24.22
N ILE A 5 11.10 43.38 -23.19
CA ILE A 5 12.00 43.02 -22.10
C ILE A 5 11.25 42.42 -20.87
N LEU A 6 9.93 42.64 -20.75
CA LEU A 6 9.16 42.15 -19.61
C LEU A 6 8.68 40.66 -19.73
N LEU A 7 8.63 40.11 -20.94
CA LEU A 7 8.18 38.73 -21.13
C LEU A 7 9.26 37.67 -20.86
N THR A 8 10.53 38.01 -20.99
CA THR A 8 11.64 37.07 -20.76
C THR A 8 11.95 36.84 -19.29
N SER A 9 11.62 37.82 -18.41
CA SER A 9 11.87 37.68 -16.98
C SER A 9 10.84 36.81 -16.26
N PHE A 10 9.63 36.62 -16.77
CA PHE A 10 8.60 35.77 -16.18
C PHE A 10 8.81 34.28 -16.52
N LEU A 11 9.37 33.96 -17.67
CA LEU A 11 9.62 32.55 -18.06
C LEU A 11 10.81 31.95 -17.33
N THR A 12 11.81 32.76 -16.94
CA THR A 12 12.95 32.27 -16.17
C THR A 12 12.64 32.03 -14.67
N LEU A 13 11.71 32.82 -14.09
CA LEU A 13 11.28 32.62 -12.70
C LEU A 13 10.40 31.34 -12.53
N SER A 14 9.57 31.03 -13.56
CA SER A 14 8.76 29.80 -13.50
C SER A 14 9.60 28.52 -13.66
N ALA A 15 10.65 28.55 -14.49
CA ALA A 15 11.57 27.44 -14.66
C ALA A 15 12.43 27.18 -13.40
N LEU A 16 12.85 28.22 -12.69
CA LEU A 16 13.60 28.14 -11.44
C LEU A 16 12.74 27.60 -10.28
N SER A 17 11.43 27.94 -10.24
CA SER A 17 10.52 27.42 -9.22
C SER A 17 10.22 25.93 -9.42
N HIS A 18 10.15 25.44 -10.66
CA HIS A 18 9.98 24.01 -10.96
C HIS A 18 11.25 23.20 -10.68
N ALA A 19 12.43 23.76 -10.96
CA ALA A 19 13.71 23.11 -10.68
C ALA A 19 13.99 22.99 -9.17
N THR A 20 13.62 23.98 -8.36
CA THR A 20 13.74 23.93 -6.90
C THR A 20 12.72 22.99 -6.26
N TYR A 21 11.53 22.84 -6.82
CA TYR A 21 10.53 21.88 -6.34
C TYR A 21 10.96 20.43 -6.64
N ALA A 22 11.51 20.18 -7.82
CA ALA A 22 12.06 18.88 -8.17
C ALA A 22 13.27 18.47 -7.29
N SER A 23 14.14 19.44 -6.91
CA SER A 23 15.31 19.12 -6.08
C SER A 23 15.00 18.87 -4.61
N GLN A 24 13.88 19.36 -4.07
CA GLN A 24 13.43 19.06 -2.70
C GLN A 24 12.75 17.69 -2.61
N ASN A 25 12.14 17.18 -3.68
CA ASN A 25 11.47 15.88 -3.71
C ASN A 25 12.42 14.68 -3.79
N ILE A 26 13.70 14.87 -4.13
CA ILE A 26 14.69 13.80 -4.27
C ILE A 26 14.97 13.06 -2.95
N LYS A 27 14.73 13.67 -1.79
CA LYS A 27 14.94 13.05 -0.48
C LYS A 27 13.83 12.08 -0.03
N ASP A 28 12.67 12.10 -0.69
CA ASP A 28 11.46 11.39 -0.26
C ASP A 28 11.01 10.30 -1.26
N LEU A 29 11.93 9.92 -2.16
CA LEU A 29 11.68 8.92 -3.18
C LEU A 29 11.55 7.50 -2.63
N ALA A 30 10.96 6.65 -3.44
CA ALA A 30 10.95 5.21 -3.22
C ALA A 30 12.36 4.66 -2.91
N VAL A 31 12.45 3.80 -1.91
CA VAL A 31 13.71 3.21 -1.51
C VAL A 31 13.93 1.90 -2.25
N GLN A 32 15.00 1.84 -3.06
CA GLN A 32 15.43 0.59 -3.66
C GLN A 32 16.02 -0.33 -2.60
N LYS A 33 15.53 -1.55 -2.51
CA LYS A 33 16.13 -2.59 -1.69
C LYS A 33 17.13 -3.39 -2.54
N THR A 34 18.40 -3.23 -2.23
CA THR A 34 19.50 -3.89 -2.96
C THR A 34 20.24 -4.86 -2.08
N VAL A 35 20.84 -5.86 -2.71
CA VAL A 35 21.85 -6.74 -2.11
C VAL A 35 23.09 -6.71 -2.98
N ALA A 36 24.26 -6.90 -2.37
CA ALA A 36 25.55 -6.81 -3.07
C ALA A 36 25.63 -7.79 -4.26
N SER A 37 25.07 -8.99 -4.12
CA SER A 37 24.95 -9.97 -5.19
C SER A 37 23.70 -10.83 -4.97
N PRO A 38 22.78 -10.89 -5.94
CA PRO A 38 21.67 -11.84 -5.88
C PRO A 38 22.21 -13.27 -5.87
N THR A 39 21.71 -14.09 -4.95
CA THR A 39 22.12 -15.51 -4.83
C THR A 39 21.31 -16.42 -5.76
N ALA A 40 20.18 -15.92 -6.26
CA ALA A 40 19.26 -16.65 -7.12
C ALA A 40 18.57 -15.73 -8.12
N GLN A 41 17.89 -16.32 -9.09
CA GLN A 41 17.10 -15.62 -10.12
C GLN A 41 15.61 -15.96 -10.04
N TYR A 42 15.15 -16.55 -8.92
CA TYR A 42 13.81 -17.08 -8.78
C TYR A 42 12.73 -15.99 -8.88
N ALA A 43 12.97 -14.84 -8.25
CA ALA A 43 12.08 -13.69 -8.24
C ALA A 43 12.42 -12.61 -9.31
N LYS A 44 13.32 -12.89 -10.26
CA LYS A 44 13.73 -11.93 -11.29
C LYS A 44 12.63 -11.69 -12.30
N THR A 45 11.77 -10.71 -12.03
CA THR A 45 10.70 -10.23 -12.92
C THR A 45 11.28 -9.38 -14.06
N LYS A 46 10.52 -9.23 -15.14
CA LYS A 46 10.85 -8.34 -16.26
C LYS A 46 10.78 -6.87 -15.83
N TYR A 47 9.80 -6.52 -15.04
CA TYR A 47 9.55 -5.18 -14.54
C TYR A 47 9.85 -5.08 -13.05
N PRO A 48 10.26 -3.92 -12.52
CA PRO A 48 10.46 -3.72 -11.09
C PRO A 48 9.23 -4.07 -10.27
N ILE A 49 9.43 -4.61 -9.08
CA ILE A 49 8.39 -4.79 -8.07
C ILE A 49 8.38 -3.56 -7.17
N VAL A 50 7.21 -2.95 -7.00
CA VAL A 50 7.02 -1.78 -6.15
C VAL A 50 6.02 -2.13 -5.04
N LEU A 51 6.48 -2.06 -3.80
CA LEU A 51 5.71 -2.35 -2.59
C LEU A 51 5.13 -1.06 -2.01
N ALA A 52 3.83 -1.05 -1.69
CA ALA A 52 3.13 0.08 -1.08
C ALA A 52 2.53 -0.33 0.27
N HIS A 53 2.95 0.37 1.33
CA HIS A 53 2.50 0.11 2.70
C HIS A 53 1.05 0.52 2.96
N GLY A 54 0.45 -0.04 4.03
CA GLY A 54 -0.90 0.26 4.48
C GLY A 54 -1.02 1.52 5.34
N LEU A 55 -2.11 1.57 6.10
CA LEU A 55 -2.35 2.58 7.12
C LEU A 55 -1.28 2.48 8.21
N PHE A 56 -0.90 3.60 8.81
CA PHE A 56 0.21 3.70 9.77
C PHE A 56 1.55 3.17 9.24
N GLY A 57 1.64 2.91 7.93
CA GLY A 57 2.84 2.35 7.34
C GLY A 57 3.99 3.36 7.31
N PHE A 58 5.18 2.80 7.21
CA PHE A 58 6.46 3.50 7.19
C PHE A 58 7.41 2.77 6.24
N GLY A 59 8.47 3.41 5.82
CA GLY A 59 9.52 2.72 5.06
C GLY A 59 10.36 1.82 5.97
N SER A 60 11.00 2.45 6.98
CA SER A 60 11.77 1.76 8.01
C SER A 60 11.75 2.57 9.30
N VAL A 61 11.47 1.92 10.42
CA VAL A 61 11.51 2.53 11.76
C VAL A 61 12.51 1.75 12.62
N VAL A 62 13.54 2.44 13.12
CA VAL A 62 14.60 1.83 13.94
C VAL A 62 15.22 0.58 13.28
N GLY A 63 15.33 0.59 11.92
CA GLY A 63 15.89 -0.53 11.17
C GLY A 63 14.92 -1.68 10.89
N VAL A 64 13.65 -1.56 11.28
CA VAL A 64 12.60 -2.53 10.93
C VAL A 64 11.79 -1.97 9.76
N ASP A 65 11.81 -2.67 8.63
CA ASP A 65 11.03 -2.31 7.44
C ASP A 65 9.56 -2.70 7.61
N TYR A 66 8.64 -1.97 6.97
CA TYR A 66 7.22 -2.33 6.95
C TYR A 66 6.98 -3.73 6.36
N PHE A 67 7.66 -4.04 5.26
CA PHE A 67 7.68 -5.37 4.65
C PHE A 67 8.88 -6.17 5.19
N TYR A 68 8.82 -6.50 6.51
CA TYR A 68 9.96 -7.08 7.22
C TYR A 68 10.47 -8.35 6.54
N GLN A 69 11.76 -8.37 6.17
CA GLN A 69 12.46 -9.44 5.45
C GLN A 69 11.91 -9.77 4.04
N ILE A 70 10.76 -9.23 3.63
CA ILE A 70 10.14 -9.51 2.32
C ILE A 70 10.95 -8.85 1.21
N ALA A 71 11.15 -7.53 1.27
CA ALA A 71 11.87 -6.81 0.24
C ALA A 71 13.35 -7.26 0.12
N PRO A 72 14.10 -7.43 1.22
CA PRO A 72 15.45 -8.01 1.15
C PRO A 72 15.49 -9.43 0.57
N ASP A 73 14.50 -10.27 0.86
CA ASP A 73 14.44 -11.63 0.30
C ASP A 73 14.18 -11.61 -1.20
N LEU A 74 13.23 -10.80 -1.65
CA LEU A 74 12.98 -10.60 -3.08
C LEU A 74 14.24 -10.14 -3.82
N ALA A 75 14.98 -9.18 -3.26
CA ALA A 75 16.23 -8.69 -3.83
C ALA A 75 17.29 -9.79 -3.88
N ARG A 76 17.48 -10.59 -2.83
CA ARG A 76 18.38 -11.75 -2.83
C ARG A 76 18.02 -12.77 -3.91
N ASN A 77 16.73 -12.89 -4.22
CA ASN A 77 16.22 -13.78 -5.26
C ASN A 77 16.13 -13.13 -6.66
N GLY A 78 16.78 -11.98 -6.85
CA GLY A 78 17.01 -11.36 -8.16
C GLY A 78 15.96 -10.34 -8.59
N ALA A 79 14.98 -10.01 -7.75
CA ALA A 79 14.03 -8.96 -8.06
C ALA A 79 14.67 -7.56 -7.99
N ASN A 80 14.28 -6.68 -8.91
CA ASN A 80 14.46 -5.24 -8.76
C ASN A 80 13.27 -4.71 -7.94
N VAL A 81 13.47 -4.52 -6.63
CA VAL A 81 12.39 -4.22 -5.68
C VAL A 81 12.55 -2.85 -5.04
N TRP A 82 11.44 -2.14 -4.93
CA TRP A 82 11.33 -0.78 -4.40
C TRP A 82 10.19 -0.71 -3.38
N GLU A 83 10.32 0.14 -2.40
CA GLU A 83 9.26 0.48 -1.45
C GLU A 83 8.88 1.95 -1.60
N THR A 84 7.59 2.23 -1.77
CA THR A 84 7.10 3.60 -1.81
C THR A 84 7.01 4.21 -0.42
N ARG A 85 7.17 5.53 -0.36
CA ARG A 85 6.89 6.35 0.81
C ARG A 85 5.71 7.25 0.49
N VAL A 86 4.60 7.03 1.15
CA VAL A 86 3.39 7.84 0.99
C VAL A 86 2.88 8.24 2.37
N SER A 87 1.98 9.21 2.43
CA SER A 87 1.34 9.64 3.68
C SER A 87 0.88 8.43 4.49
N THR A 88 1.23 8.37 5.78
CA THR A 88 0.87 7.28 6.69
C THR A 88 -0.64 7.14 6.83
N MET A 89 -1.36 8.27 6.83
CA MET A 89 -2.82 8.37 6.79
C MET A 89 -3.25 9.53 5.88
N ASN A 90 -3.96 9.23 4.83
CA ASN A 90 -4.61 10.20 3.95
C ASN A 90 -5.59 9.46 3.02
N SER A 91 -6.28 10.18 2.13
CA SER A 91 -7.14 9.56 1.12
C SER A 91 -6.33 8.67 0.16
N SER A 92 -7.02 7.72 -0.48
CA SER A 92 -6.40 6.82 -1.47
C SER A 92 -5.85 7.60 -2.66
N GLU A 93 -6.45 8.72 -3.00
CA GLU A 93 -6.03 9.60 -4.10
C GLU A 93 -4.72 10.32 -3.77
N VAL A 94 -4.63 10.97 -2.61
CA VAL A 94 -3.40 11.66 -2.19
C VAL A 94 -2.23 10.69 -2.13
N ARG A 95 -2.43 9.53 -1.50
CA ARG A 95 -1.42 8.46 -1.44
C ARG A 95 -1.09 7.91 -2.83
N GLY A 96 -2.10 7.80 -3.69
CA GLY A 96 -1.96 7.35 -5.07
C GLY A 96 -1.12 8.29 -5.93
N GLU A 97 -1.33 9.61 -5.84
CA GLU A 97 -0.53 10.61 -6.54
C GLU A 97 0.94 10.60 -6.07
N GLN A 98 1.16 10.49 -4.76
CA GLN A 98 2.51 10.35 -4.21
C GLN A 98 3.21 9.08 -4.73
N ALA A 99 2.48 7.96 -4.78
CA ALA A 99 3.01 6.70 -5.32
C ALA A 99 3.26 6.78 -6.83
N LEU A 100 2.38 7.44 -7.60
CA LEU A 100 2.54 7.63 -9.05
C LEU A 100 3.82 8.39 -9.37
N SER A 101 4.08 9.50 -8.67
CA SER A 101 5.32 10.26 -8.84
C SER A 101 6.56 9.40 -8.62
N GLN A 102 6.55 8.54 -7.59
CA GLN A 102 7.65 7.61 -7.31
C GLN A 102 7.77 6.48 -8.35
N VAL A 103 6.63 5.99 -8.86
CA VAL A 103 6.62 5.00 -9.97
C VAL A 103 7.26 5.60 -11.23
N GLU A 104 6.93 6.84 -11.59
CA GLU A 104 7.51 7.52 -12.74
C GLU A 104 9.02 7.66 -12.63
N GLU A 105 9.51 7.97 -11.44
CA GLU A 105 10.94 8.04 -11.18
C GLU A 105 11.62 6.67 -11.22
N ILE A 106 11.00 5.63 -10.62
CA ILE A 106 11.50 4.24 -10.72
C ILE A 106 11.65 3.84 -12.20
N LEU A 107 10.65 4.18 -13.02
CA LEU A 107 10.70 3.91 -14.46
C LEU A 107 11.86 4.64 -15.14
N ALA A 108 12.06 5.93 -14.80
CA ALA A 108 13.17 6.72 -15.34
C ALA A 108 14.55 6.15 -14.91
N LEU A 109 14.71 5.79 -13.63
CA LEU A 109 15.96 5.24 -13.09
C LEU A 109 16.29 3.84 -13.63
N THR A 110 15.26 3.03 -13.86
CA THR A 110 15.45 1.63 -14.29
C THR A 110 15.43 1.44 -15.80
N GLY A 111 15.02 2.45 -16.58
CA GLY A 111 14.80 2.36 -18.01
C GLY A 111 13.69 1.37 -18.39
N LYS A 112 12.81 1.02 -17.46
CA LYS A 112 11.66 0.13 -17.69
C LYS A 112 10.42 0.94 -18.07
N THR A 113 9.52 0.28 -18.80
CA THR A 113 8.27 0.91 -19.25
C THR A 113 7.09 0.66 -18.32
N LYS A 114 7.19 -0.35 -17.46
CA LYS A 114 6.12 -0.75 -16.52
C LYS A 114 6.70 -1.19 -15.19
N VAL A 115 5.83 -1.27 -14.17
CA VAL A 115 6.11 -1.83 -12.85
C VAL A 115 5.09 -2.91 -12.48
N ASN A 116 5.45 -3.81 -11.57
CA ASN A 116 4.56 -4.72 -10.86
C ASN A 116 4.26 -4.10 -9.48
N LEU A 117 3.02 -3.71 -9.24
CA LEU A 117 2.59 -3.05 -8.01
C LEU A 117 2.05 -4.08 -7.01
N ILE A 118 2.48 -4.00 -5.76
CA ILE A 118 1.98 -4.83 -4.66
C ILE A 118 1.64 -3.91 -3.49
N GLY A 119 0.38 -3.88 -3.07
CA GLY A 119 -0.09 -3.02 -1.99
C GLY A 119 -0.74 -3.82 -0.88
N HIS A 120 -0.31 -3.59 0.37
CA HIS A 120 -0.90 -4.16 1.57
C HIS A 120 -1.89 -3.20 2.20
N SER A 121 -3.06 -3.70 2.64
CA SER A 121 -4.05 -2.90 3.37
C SER A 121 -4.48 -1.67 2.52
N HIS A 122 -4.44 -0.45 3.06
CA HIS A 122 -4.68 0.79 2.31
C HIS A 122 -3.73 0.95 1.10
N GLY A 123 -2.54 0.34 1.14
CA GLY A 123 -1.62 0.30 0.00
C GLY A 123 -2.23 -0.35 -1.24
N GLY A 124 -3.19 -1.27 -1.09
CA GLY A 124 -3.91 -1.85 -2.22
C GLY A 124 -4.75 -0.83 -2.97
N GLN A 125 -5.47 0.07 -2.29
CA GLN A 125 -6.18 1.17 -2.95
C GLN A 125 -5.19 2.18 -3.57
N THR A 126 -4.05 2.44 -2.90
CA THR A 126 -2.96 3.27 -3.42
C THR A 126 -2.47 2.75 -4.78
N VAL A 127 -2.12 1.48 -4.88
CA VAL A 127 -1.62 0.89 -6.15
C VAL A 127 -2.72 0.74 -7.22
N ARG A 128 -3.97 0.53 -6.81
CA ARG A 128 -5.12 0.53 -7.72
C ARG A 128 -5.35 1.91 -8.32
N TYR A 129 -5.17 2.98 -7.55
CA TYR A 129 -5.21 4.35 -8.05
C TYR A 129 -4.18 4.55 -9.17
N VAL A 130 -2.91 4.23 -8.89
CA VAL A 130 -1.83 4.32 -9.90
C VAL A 130 -2.18 3.58 -11.18
N SER A 131 -2.67 2.33 -11.05
CA SER A 131 -3.09 1.54 -12.22
C SER A 131 -4.28 2.14 -12.97
N GLY A 132 -5.17 2.84 -12.27
CA GLY A 132 -6.34 3.48 -12.86
C GLY A 132 -6.01 4.75 -13.64
N VAL A 133 -5.07 5.56 -13.15
CA VAL A 133 -4.70 6.84 -13.77
C VAL A 133 -3.55 6.73 -14.77
N ALA A 134 -2.68 5.71 -14.62
CA ALA A 134 -1.52 5.47 -15.48
C ALA A 134 -1.40 3.99 -15.88
N PRO A 135 -2.43 3.40 -16.55
CA PRO A 135 -2.46 1.96 -16.85
C PRO A 135 -1.33 1.52 -17.80
N ASP A 136 -0.80 2.40 -18.62
CA ASP A 136 0.34 2.17 -19.50
C ASP A 136 1.65 1.90 -18.74
N LYS A 137 1.76 2.39 -17.50
CA LYS A 137 2.93 2.20 -16.62
C LYS A 137 2.85 0.96 -15.73
N VAL A 138 1.73 0.22 -15.74
CA VAL A 138 1.49 -0.89 -14.82
C VAL A 138 1.35 -2.22 -15.56
N ALA A 139 2.16 -3.21 -15.17
CA ALA A 139 2.10 -4.57 -15.70
C ALA A 139 1.19 -5.47 -14.85
N SER A 140 1.23 -5.32 -13.53
CA SER A 140 0.33 -6.02 -12.62
C SER A 140 0.02 -5.21 -11.36
N VAL A 141 -1.15 -5.50 -10.77
CA VAL A 141 -1.58 -5.01 -9.47
C VAL A 141 -1.90 -6.21 -8.59
N THR A 142 -1.28 -6.26 -7.42
CA THR A 142 -1.59 -7.25 -6.39
C THR A 142 -2.03 -6.53 -5.12
N THR A 143 -3.22 -6.84 -4.63
CA THR A 143 -3.71 -6.33 -3.35
C THR A 143 -3.59 -7.42 -2.30
N ILE A 144 -3.04 -7.07 -1.14
CA ILE A 144 -2.87 -7.99 -0.01
C ILE A 144 -3.68 -7.44 1.15
N ALA A 145 -4.65 -8.22 1.63
CA ALA A 145 -5.54 -7.82 2.72
C ALA A 145 -6.08 -6.40 2.59
N SER A 146 -6.38 -5.98 1.37
CA SER A 146 -6.93 -4.65 1.10
C SER A 146 -8.45 -4.68 1.20
N GLY A 147 -9.04 -3.70 1.90
CA GLY A 147 -10.48 -3.50 1.91
C GLY A 147 -10.99 -3.01 0.54
N ASN A 148 -10.92 -3.86 -0.49
CA ASN A 148 -11.34 -3.48 -1.84
C ASN A 148 -12.83 -3.13 -1.94
N LYS A 149 -13.64 -3.57 -0.98
CA LYS A 149 -15.06 -3.20 -0.81
C LYS A 149 -15.32 -2.54 0.54
N GLY A 150 -14.27 -2.03 1.18
CA GLY A 150 -14.30 -1.41 2.49
C GLY A 150 -13.97 -2.37 3.64
N ALA A 151 -13.71 -1.78 4.79
CA ALA A 151 -13.47 -2.47 6.05
C ALA A 151 -14.50 -2.04 7.09
N LYS A 152 -15.22 -2.99 7.68
CA LYS A 152 -16.21 -2.68 8.74
C LYS A 152 -15.60 -1.97 9.94
N LEU A 153 -14.33 -2.29 10.25
CA LEU A 153 -13.60 -1.57 11.29
C LEU A 153 -13.47 -0.08 10.95
N ALA A 154 -13.22 0.26 9.68
CA ALA A 154 -13.17 1.65 9.25
C ALA A 154 -14.55 2.33 9.32
N ASP A 155 -15.64 1.63 9.00
CA ASP A 155 -17.01 2.15 9.15
C ASP A 155 -17.30 2.50 10.63
N ILE A 156 -16.91 1.64 11.56
CA ILE A 156 -17.08 1.86 12.99
C ILE A 156 -16.24 3.05 13.46
N LEU A 157 -14.97 3.08 13.10
CA LEU A 157 -14.06 4.17 13.48
C LEU A 157 -14.47 5.50 12.84
N GLU A 158 -14.93 5.50 11.59
CA GLU A 158 -15.50 6.68 10.93
C GLU A 158 -16.71 7.18 11.70
N GLY A 159 -17.66 6.30 12.07
CA GLY A 159 -18.86 6.65 12.83
C GLY A 159 -18.54 7.26 14.20
N VAL A 160 -17.52 6.76 14.89
CA VAL A 160 -17.11 7.26 16.22
C VAL A 160 -16.29 8.56 16.12
N LEU A 161 -15.35 8.63 15.17
CA LEU A 161 -14.38 9.73 15.08
C LEU A 161 -14.87 10.90 14.19
N VAL A 162 -15.80 10.65 13.27
CA VAL A 162 -16.22 11.62 12.25
C VAL A 162 -17.68 12.05 12.40
N GLY A 163 -18.53 11.24 13.02
CA GLY A 163 -19.96 11.49 13.13
C GLY A 163 -20.53 11.47 14.54
N GLY A 164 -19.73 11.25 15.58
CA GLY A 164 -20.20 11.05 16.95
C GLY A 164 -19.98 12.22 17.90
N ILE A 165 -20.69 12.20 19.06
CA ILE A 165 -20.52 13.18 20.15
C ILE A 165 -19.08 13.22 20.69
N LEU A 166 -18.32 12.14 20.48
CA LEU A 166 -16.90 12.02 20.85
C LEU A 166 -15.93 12.45 19.75
N GLU A 167 -16.42 12.96 18.60
CA GLU A 167 -15.59 13.34 17.46
C GLU A 167 -14.48 14.31 17.82
N LEU A 168 -14.83 15.43 18.45
CA LEU A 168 -13.86 16.49 18.77
C LEU A 168 -12.78 16.06 19.77
N PRO A 169 -13.11 15.49 20.96
CA PRO A 169 -12.07 15.08 21.89
C PRO A 169 -11.25 13.87 21.40
N ALA A 170 -11.88 12.87 20.79
CA ALA A 170 -11.19 11.70 20.27
C ALA A 170 -10.27 12.06 19.08
N ARG A 171 -10.74 12.93 18.19
CA ARG A 171 -9.95 13.46 17.08
C ARG A 171 -8.78 14.31 17.58
N ALA A 172 -9.00 15.20 18.54
CA ALA A 172 -7.92 16.02 19.10
C ALA A 172 -6.83 15.16 19.77
N VAL A 173 -7.21 14.11 20.49
CA VAL A 173 -6.27 13.14 21.07
C VAL A 173 -5.52 12.40 19.96
N PHE A 174 -6.22 11.91 18.95
CA PHE A 174 -5.62 11.18 17.85
C PHE A 174 -4.65 12.06 17.04
N ASP A 175 -5.08 13.26 16.64
CA ASP A 175 -4.28 14.20 15.85
C ASP A 175 -3.10 14.77 16.65
N SER A 176 -3.26 14.98 17.97
CA SER A 176 -2.21 15.59 18.80
C SER A 176 -1.18 14.61 19.37
N LEU A 177 -1.58 13.37 19.63
CA LEU A 177 -0.70 12.38 20.26
C LEU A 177 -0.24 11.28 19.29
N VAL A 178 -1.15 10.74 18.50
CA VAL A 178 -0.86 9.57 17.65
C VAL A 178 -0.18 10.01 16.35
N SER A 179 -0.70 11.06 15.69
CA SER A 179 -0.18 11.54 14.41
C SER A 179 1.28 11.99 14.47
N PRO A 180 1.70 12.87 15.41
CA PRO A 180 3.10 13.30 15.49
C PRO A 180 4.06 12.15 15.78
N VAL A 181 3.66 11.20 16.64
CA VAL A 181 4.50 10.04 16.98
C VAL A 181 4.70 9.15 15.74
N ILE A 182 3.63 8.87 14.98
CA ILE A 182 3.72 8.05 13.76
C ILE A 182 4.53 8.76 12.69
N THR A 183 4.29 10.05 12.47
CA THR A 183 5.03 10.85 11.48
C THR A 183 6.51 10.93 11.85
N PHE A 184 6.82 11.19 13.11
CA PHE A 184 8.20 11.19 13.60
C PHE A 184 8.86 9.81 13.46
N ALA A 185 8.17 8.76 13.87
CA ALA A 185 8.68 7.39 13.76
C ALA A 185 8.89 6.95 12.31
N SER A 186 8.03 7.40 11.37
CA SER A 186 8.16 7.12 9.95
C SER A 186 9.30 7.88 9.27
N GLY A 187 9.81 8.96 9.89
CA GLY A 187 10.82 9.85 9.31
C GLY A 187 10.33 10.62 8.09
N LEU A 188 9.02 10.74 7.90
CA LEU A 188 8.42 11.47 6.79
C LEU A 188 8.24 12.96 7.12
N ASP A 189 8.51 13.85 6.15
CA ASP A 189 8.23 15.28 6.27
C ASP A 189 6.73 15.54 6.13
N PRO A 190 6.03 16.09 7.17
CA PRO A 190 4.59 16.36 7.11
C PRO A 190 4.18 17.36 6.02
N LYS A 191 5.11 18.18 5.51
CA LYS A 191 4.84 19.11 4.41
C LYS A 191 4.72 18.40 3.07
N VAL A 192 5.44 17.29 2.91
CA VAL A 192 5.44 16.45 1.69
C VAL A 192 4.42 15.32 1.83
N PHE A 193 4.30 14.77 3.02
CA PHE A 193 3.40 13.65 3.35
C PHE A 193 2.36 14.09 4.39
N PRO A 194 1.35 14.89 3.99
CA PRO A 194 0.36 15.41 4.91
C PRO A 194 -0.45 14.28 5.54
N TYR A 195 -0.80 14.49 6.81
CA TYR A 195 -1.60 13.56 7.59
C TYR A 195 -3.06 14.00 7.62
N ASP A 196 -3.98 13.09 7.27
CA ASP A 196 -5.42 13.26 7.40
C ASP A 196 -6.10 11.93 7.75
N ALA A 197 -6.31 11.71 9.05
CA ALA A 197 -6.96 10.51 9.56
C ALA A 197 -8.40 10.36 9.08
N LYS A 198 -9.13 11.47 9.00
CA LYS A 198 -10.52 11.48 8.53
C LYS A 198 -10.60 11.03 7.08
N ALA A 199 -9.79 11.61 6.21
CA ALA A 199 -9.73 11.22 4.80
C ALA A 199 -9.34 9.73 4.64
N ALA A 200 -8.41 9.24 5.46
CA ALA A 200 -8.01 7.83 5.43
C ALA A 200 -9.15 6.89 5.84
N LEU A 201 -9.86 7.18 6.94
CA LEU A 201 -10.99 6.36 7.39
C LEU A 201 -12.14 6.40 6.39
N GLN A 202 -12.46 7.58 5.83
CA GLN A 202 -13.46 7.72 4.79
C GLN A 202 -13.11 6.90 3.53
N ALA A 203 -11.85 6.92 3.10
CA ALA A 203 -11.40 6.13 1.95
C ALA A 203 -11.51 4.62 2.19
N LEU A 204 -11.27 4.16 3.43
CA LEU A 204 -11.32 2.74 3.81
C LEU A 204 -12.71 2.26 4.23
N SER A 205 -13.66 3.17 4.48
CA SER A 205 -15.04 2.79 4.79
C SER A 205 -15.69 2.07 3.61
N THR A 206 -16.74 1.32 3.89
CA THR A 206 -17.53 0.63 2.84
C THR A 206 -18.02 1.63 1.80
N LYS A 207 -18.56 2.77 2.22
CA LYS A 207 -19.05 3.83 1.33
C LYS A 207 -17.92 4.41 0.46
N GLY A 208 -16.79 4.73 1.05
CA GLY A 208 -15.64 5.30 0.34
C GLY A 208 -15.04 4.33 -0.66
N SER A 209 -14.85 3.07 -0.25
CA SER A 209 -14.30 2.02 -1.13
C SER A 209 -15.23 1.70 -2.30
N LEU A 210 -16.56 1.70 -2.09
CA LEU A 210 -17.51 1.53 -3.20
C LEU A 210 -17.49 2.72 -4.17
N ALA A 211 -17.39 3.95 -3.67
CA ALA A 211 -17.20 5.15 -4.52
C ALA A 211 -15.86 5.11 -5.29
N PHE A 212 -14.80 4.63 -4.65
CA PHE A 212 -13.51 4.40 -5.31
C PHE A 212 -13.63 3.34 -6.42
N ASN A 213 -14.37 2.25 -6.19
CA ASN A 213 -14.60 1.20 -7.18
C ASN A 213 -15.36 1.68 -8.42
N GLN A 214 -16.27 2.65 -8.29
CA GLN A 214 -16.96 3.25 -9.44
C GLN A 214 -15.99 3.97 -10.38
N ARG A 215 -14.94 4.57 -9.85
CA ARG A 215 -13.92 5.27 -10.63
C ARG A 215 -12.81 4.33 -11.14
N PHE A 216 -12.49 3.31 -10.35
CA PHE A 216 -11.41 2.36 -10.62
C PHE A 216 -11.92 0.91 -10.54
N PRO A 217 -12.76 0.47 -11.52
CA PRO A 217 -13.45 -0.83 -11.44
C PRO A 217 -12.59 -2.03 -11.82
N ASN A 218 -11.42 -1.82 -12.45
CA ASN A 218 -10.60 -2.92 -12.95
C ASN A 218 -10.15 -3.86 -11.83
N GLY A 219 -10.40 -5.15 -12.00
CA GLY A 219 -10.07 -6.18 -11.01
C GLY A 219 -11.07 -6.31 -9.86
N VAL A 220 -12.06 -5.42 -9.72
CA VAL A 220 -13.09 -5.51 -8.67
C VAL A 220 -14.08 -6.62 -9.00
N PRO A 221 -14.37 -7.57 -8.08
CA PRO A 221 -15.42 -8.56 -8.27
C PRO A 221 -16.81 -7.93 -8.40
N THR A 222 -17.61 -8.45 -9.30
CA THR A 222 -19.02 -8.04 -9.48
C THR A 222 -19.97 -8.65 -8.46
N THR A 223 -19.54 -9.71 -7.77
CA THR A 223 -20.30 -10.37 -6.70
C THR A 223 -19.66 -10.10 -5.33
N ASN A 224 -20.40 -10.38 -4.26
CA ASN A 224 -19.94 -10.08 -2.91
C ASN A 224 -18.61 -10.80 -2.58
N CYS A 225 -18.47 -12.07 -2.91
CA CYS A 225 -17.31 -12.90 -2.55
C CYS A 225 -16.71 -13.64 -3.77
N GLY A 226 -16.86 -13.07 -4.97
CA GLY A 226 -16.32 -13.64 -6.21
C GLY A 226 -14.88 -13.23 -6.48
N GLU A 227 -14.37 -13.65 -7.64
CA GLU A 227 -13.14 -13.14 -8.24
C GLU A 227 -13.44 -11.98 -9.18
N GLY A 228 -12.50 -11.06 -9.32
CA GLY A 228 -12.55 -10.00 -10.32
C GLY A 228 -11.90 -10.41 -11.64
N ALA A 229 -11.91 -9.50 -12.60
CA ALA A 229 -11.22 -9.73 -13.86
C ALA A 229 -9.72 -9.93 -13.62
N TYR A 230 -9.20 -11.05 -14.12
CA TYR A 230 -7.77 -11.40 -13.98
C TYR A 230 -6.87 -10.48 -14.79
N GLN A 231 -7.34 -10.04 -15.98
CA GLN A 231 -6.60 -9.15 -16.87
C GLN A 231 -7.55 -8.15 -17.51
N VAL A 232 -7.16 -6.88 -17.54
CA VAL A 232 -7.86 -5.81 -18.26
C VAL A 232 -6.82 -4.94 -18.97
N SER A 233 -6.96 -4.73 -20.27
CA SER A 233 -6.11 -3.88 -21.10
C SER A 233 -4.60 -4.14 -20.92
N GLY A 234 -4.21 -5.40 -20.72
CA GLY A 234 -2.82 -5.81 -20.59
C GLY A 234 -2.24 -5.74 -19.18
N THR A 235 -2.99 -5.21 -18.19
CA THR A 235 -2.62 -5.23 -16.77
C THR A 235 -3.25 -6.44 -16.08
N TYR A 236 -2.47 -7.16 -15.27
CA TYR A 236 -2.91 -8.34 -14.52
C TYR A 236 -3.24 -7.97 -13.07
N TYR A 237 -4.31 -8.58 -12.53
CA TYR A 237 -4.85 -8.28 -11.20
C TYR A 237 -4.88 -9.52 -10.32
N TYR A 238 -4.34 -9.40 -9.10
CA TYR A 238 -4.23 -10.50 -8.14
C TYR A 238 -4.59 -10.05 -6.74
N SER A 239 -4.98 -11.01 -5.89
CA SER A 239 -5.08 -10.79 -4.44
C SER A 239 -4.69 -12.03 -3.65
N PHE A 240 -4.25 -11.81 -2.41
CA PHE A 240 -4.17 -12.84 -1.37
C PHE A 240 -4.31 -12.19 0.02
N MET A 241 -4.65 -12.99 1.03
CA MET A 241 -4.77 -12.53 2.41
C MET A 241 -4.78 -13.67 3.42
N GLY A 242 -4.73 -13.32 4.70
CA GLY A 242 -5.05 -14.16 5.84
C GLY A 242 -6.54 -14.09 6.23
N ASN A 243 -6.97 -15.02 7.08
CA ASN A 243 -8.29 -14.97 7.72
C ASN A 243 -8.25 -15.55 9.15
N SER A 244 -7.17 -15.31 9.86
CA SER A 244 -6.99 -15.81 11.22
C SER A 244 -6.50 -14.68 12.13
N PRO A 245 -7.43 -13.88 12.71
CA PRO A 245 -7.06 -12.74 13.55
C PRO A 245 -6.29 -13.16 14.82
N PHE A 246 -6.34 -14.45 15.17
CA PHE A 246 -5.58 -15.06 16.25
C PHE A 246 -5.01 -16.38 15.81
N ASN A 247 -3.70 -16.56 15.86
CA ASN A 247 -3.03 -17.77 15.41
C ASN A 247 -1.98 -18.31 16.39
N THR A 248 -1.50 -17.50 17.35
CA THR A 248 -0.58 -17.91 18.41
C THR A 248 -0.59 -16.96 19.60
N ILE A 249 -0.41 -17.49 20.79
CA ILE A 249 -0.26 -16.65 22.01
C ILE A 249 1.09 -15.93 22.07
N LEU A 250 2.03 -16.27 21.20
CA LEU A 250 3.38 -15.69 21.18
C LEU A 250 3.42 -14.37 20.39
N ASP A 251 2.42 -14.13 19.54
CA ASP A 251 2.29 -12.87 18.81
C ASP A 251 1.48 -11.87 19.64
N PRO A 252 2.10 -10.78 20.12
CA PRO A 252 1.39 -9.78 20.92
C PRO A 252 0.29 -9.04 20.13
N SER A 253 0.31 -9.05 18.79
CA SER A 253 -0.73 -8.44 17.96
C SER A 253 -2.01 -9.26 17.88
N ASP A 254 -1.94 -10.58 18.04
CA ASP A 254 -3.07 -11.49 17.87
C ASP A 254 -4.27 -11.12 18.76
N SER A 255 -4.01 -10.76 20.02
CA SER A 255 -5.07 -10.32 20.94
C SER A 255 -5.76 -9.03 20.46
N GLY A 256 -5.00 -8.09 19.92
CA GLY A 256 -5.52 -6.85 19.33
C GLY A 256 -6.30 -7.10 18.05
N MET A 257 -5.80 -7.96 17.17
CA MET A 257 -6.47 -8.33 15.92
C MET A 257 -7.77 -9.08 16.18
N LEU A 258 -7.80 -9.99 17.16
CA LEU A 258 -9.03 -10.64 17.59
C LEU A 258 -10.02 -9.62 18.16
N ALA A 259 -9.58 -8.73 19.04
CA ALA A 259 -10.43 -7.69 19.62
C ALA A 259 -11.02 -6.75 18.55
N SER A 260 -10.27 -6.40 17.51
CA SER A 260 -10.75 -5.55 16.41
C SER A 260 -11.74 -6.25 15.48
N SER A 261 -11.70 -7.58 15.37
CA SER A 261 -12.65 -8.36 14.56
C SER A 261 -14.04 -8.48 15.22
N LEU A 262 -14.12 -8.48 16.55
CA LEU A 262 -15.36 -8.72 17.29
C LEU A 262 -16.46 -7.67 17.02
N PRO A 263 -16.19 -6.35 17.09
CA PRO A 263 -17.20 -5.33 16.83
C PRO A 263 -17.73 -5.37 15.39
N ALA A 264 -16.89 -5.80 14.45
CA ALA A 264 -17.27 -5.96 13.05
C ALA A 264 -18.19 -7.17 12.82
N GLY A 265 -18.34 -8.07 13.82
CA GLY A 265 -19.13 -9.29 13.72
C GLY A 265 -18.63 -10.24 12.65
N ASP A 266 -17.31 -10.26 12.42
CA ASP A 266 -16.70 -10.89 11.26
C ASP A 266 -15.66 -11.92 11.68
N ASN A 267 -16.09 -13.19 11.69
CA ASN A 267 -15.21 -14.32 12.01
C ASN A 267 -14.35 -14.78 10.80
N ASP A 268 -14.55 -14.19 9.62
CA ASP A 268 -13.84 -14.54 8.38
C ASP A 268 -12.99 -13.35 7.92
N SER A 269 -12.07 -12.93 8.78
CA SER A 269 -11.20 -11.77 8.60
C SER A 269 -9.81 -12.01 9.16
N ASP A 270 -8.88 -11.13 8.82
CA ASP A 270 -7.52 -11.07 9.39
C ASP A 270 -7.45 -10.20 10.69
N GLY A 271 -8.59 -9.75 11.18
CA GLY A 271 -8.72 -8.81 12.30
C GLY A 271 -9.06 -7.39 11.87
N VAL A 272 -8.82 -7.00 10.62
CA VAL A 272 -9.06 -5.65 10.07
C VAL A 272 -9.97 -5.71 8.85
N VAL A 273 -9.71 -6.63 7.92
CA VAL A 273 -10.39 -6.74 6.63
C VAL A 273 -11.09 -8.09 6.50
N ASN A 274 -12.33 -8.06 6.05
CA ASN A 274 -13.10 -9.26 5.71
C ASN A 274 -12.56 -9.93 4.45
N ARG A 275 -12.53 -11.27 4.44
CA ARG A 275 -12.04 -12.07 3.33
C ARG A 275 -12.73 -11.74 2.00
N CYS A 276 -14.04 -11.62 1.99
CA CYS A 276 -14.78 -11.28 0.77
C CYS A 276 -14.52 -9.85 0.29
N SER A 277 -14.24 -8.91 1.20
CA SER A 277 -13.87 -7.55 0.85
C SER A 277 -12.47 -7.46 0.24
N ALA A 278 -11.54 -8.30 0.67
CA ALA A 278 -10.17 -8.29 0.18
C ALA A 278 -9.99 -8.91 -1.22
N ARG A 279 -10.97 -9.69 -1.70
CA ARG A 279 -10.89 -10.33 -3.02
C ARG A 279 -10.83 -9.32 -4.16
N PHE A 280 -9.88 -9.56 -5.08
CA PHE A 280 -9.60 -8.67 -6.19
C PHE A 280 -8.85 -9.43 -7.29
N GLY A 281 -9.20 -9.20 -8.57
CA GLY A 281 -8.62 -9.94 -9.67
C GLY A 281 -8.69 -11.45 -9.45
N LYS A 282 -7.63 -12.16 -9.80
CA LYS A 282 -7.45 -13.57 -9.48
C LYS A 282 -7.04 -13.73 -8.02
N VAL A 283 -7.85 -14.42 -7.24
CA VAL A 283 -7.54 -14.78 -5.85
C VAL A 283 -6.51 -15.90 -5.85
N ILE A 284 -5.29 -15.63 -5.38
CA ILE A 284 -4.24 -16.65 -5.26
C ILE A 284 -4.56 -17.56 -4.09
N ARG A 285 -4.79 -16.95 -2.93
CA ARG A 285 -5.24 -17.59 -1.71
C ARG A 285 -5.75 -16.54 -0.72
N ASP A 286 -6.87 -16.80 -0.07
CA ASP A 286 -7.53 -15.84 0.82
C ASP A 286 -7.84 -16.42 2.22
N ASN A 287 -7.14 -17.49 2.58
CA ASN A 287 -7.30 -18.20 3.84
C ASN A 287 -5.96 -18.67 4.43
N HIS A 288 -4.92 -17.87 4.30
CA HIS A 288 -3.72 -18.06 5.09
C HIS A 288 -4.05 -17.94 6.58
N ARG A 289 -3.36 -18.70 7.43
CA ARG A 289 -3.50 -18.55 8.88
C ARG A 289 -2.67 -17.37 9.37
N TRP A 290 -3.05 -16.16 8.91
CA TRP A 290 -2.41 -14.89 9.21
C TRP A 290 -3.40 -13.90 9.78
N ASN A 291 -2.96 -13.10 10.72
CA ASN A 291 -3.56 -11.83 11.05
C ASN A 291 -3.08 -10.75 10.08
N HIS A 292 -3.61 -9.54 10.19
CA HIS A 292 -3.31 -8.42 9.29
C HIS A 292 -1.84 -7.98 9.29
N LEU A 293 -1.08 -8.20 10.37
CA LEU A 293 0.34 -7.85 10.48
C LEU A 293 1.26 -8.99 10.01
N ASP A 294 0.83 -10.26 10.15
CA ASP A 294 1.56 -11.40 9.61
C ASP A 294 1.77 -11.30 8.10
N GLU A 295 0.80 -10.71 7.39
CA GLU A 295 0.81 -10.59 5.93
C GLU A 295 1.99 -9.79 5.38
N VAL A 296 2.57 -8.94 6.20
CA VAL A 296 3.79 -8.20 5.91
C VAL A 296 4.96 -8.60 6.82
N ASN A 297 4.82 -9.75 7.48
CA ASN A 297 5.83 -10.36 8.34
C ASN A 297 6.27 -9.46 9.50
N GLN A 298 5.37 -8.61 10.01
CA GLN A 298 5.65 -7.69 11.11
C GLN A 298 5.92 -8.41 12.43
N LEU A 299 6.27 -7.63 13.47
CA LEU A 299 6.69 -8.14 14.79
C LEU A 299 7.82 -9.17 14.68
N LEU A 300 8.82 -8.85 13.83
CA LEU A 300 10.00 -9.69 13.61
C LEU A 300 9.69 -11.09 13.05
N GLY A 301 8.51 -11.24 12.41
CA GLY A 301 8.07 -12.50 11.81
C GLY A 301 7.53 -13.53 12.79
N ILE A 302 7.14 -13.09 14.00
CA ILE A 302 6.45 -13.96 14.96
C ILE A 302 5.07 -14.28 14.40
N ARG A 303 4.75 -15.57 14.26
CA ARG A 303 3.48 -16.08 13.75
C ARG A 303 3.24 -17.50 14.24
N GLY A 304 2.03 -18.03 14.04
CA GLY A 304 1.70 -19.41 14.40
C GLY A 304 2.58 -20.43 13.65
N ILE A 305 2.97 -21.49 14.33
CA ILE A 305 3.85 -22.54 13.77
C ILE A 305 3.27 -23.24 12.54
N PHE A 306 1.95 -23.20 12.36
CA PHE A 306 1.27 -23.75 11.18
C PHE A 306 0.89 -22.71 10.14
N SER A 307 1.31 -21.47 10.34
CA SER A 307 1.12 -20.38 9.39
C SER A 307 2.16 -20.47 8.28
N ALA A 308 1.73 -20.22 7.04
CA ALA A 308 2.66 -20.10 5.91
C ALA A 308 3.67 -18.99 6.17
N ASP A 309 4.87 -19.10 5.60
CA ASP A 309 5.86 -18.03 5.63
C ASP A 309 5.48 -16.93 4.63
N PRO A 310 5.12 -15.71 5.07
CA PRO A 310 4.77 -14.64 4.14
C PRO A 310 5.94 -14.25 3.23
N VAL A 311 7.18 -14.29 3.72
CA VAL A 311 8.38 -14.03 2.89
C VAL A 311 8.45 -15.00 1.71
N GLN A 312 8.18 -16.29 1.95
CA GLN A 312 8.09 -17.29 0.90
C GLN A 312 6.92 -17.02 -0.06
N VAL A 313 5.74 -16.67 0.45
CA VAL A 313 4.55 -16.40 -0.39
C VAL A 313 4.78 -15.23 -1.34
N TYR A 314 5.39 -14.13 -0.89
CA TYR A 314 5.75 -13.02 -1.78
C TYR A 314 6.79 -13.44 -2.82
N ARG A 315 7.78 -14.23 -2.45
CA ARG A 315 8.79 -14.75 -3.39
C ARG A 315 8.17 -15.68 -4.44
N GLU A 316 7.25 -16.55 -4.05
CA GLU A 316 6.49 -17.40 -4.97
C GLU A 316 5.58 -16.57 -5.90
N HIS A 317 5.01 -15.47 -5.38
CA HIS A 317 4.23 -14.56 -6.20
C HIS A 317 5.12 -13.82 -7.21
N ALA A 318 6.30 -13.34 -6.81
CA ALA A 318 7.26 -12.75 -7.74
C ALA A 318 7.67 -13.74 -8.85
N ASN A 319 7.86 -15.01 -8.51
CA ASN A 319 8.11 -16.06 -9.51
C ASN A 319 6.89 -16.27 -10.44
N ARG A 320 5.67 -16.20 -9.92
CA ARG A 320 4.44 -16.24 -10.74
C ARG A 320 4.42 -15.09 -11.75
N LEU A 321 4.74 -13.87 -11.32
CA LEU A 321 4.84 -12.70 -12.21
C LEU A 321 5.93 -12.91 -13.27
N LYS A 322 7.10 -13.42 -12.87
CA LYS A 322 8.20 -13.76 -13.80
C LYS A 322 7.76 -14.77 -14.86
N LEU A 323 7.09 -15.86 -14.46
CA LEU A 323 6.62 -16.89 -15.40
C LEU A 323 5.53 -16.36 -16.33
N GLN A 324 4.81 -15.33 -15.93
CA GLN A 324 3.83 -14.62 -16.75
C GLN A 324 4.48 -13.60 -17.72
N GLY A 325 5.82 -13.40 -17.64
CA GLY A 325 6.53 -12.44 -18.47
C GLY A 325 6.43 -10.98 -17.97
N LEU A 326 6.08 -10.78 -16.71
CA LEU A 326 5.85 -9.48 -16.08
C LEU A 326 7.06 -8.97 -15.31
#